data_b8ad61613145076b5dd513b2a7f36644
#
_entry.id   b8ad61613145076b5dd513b2a7f36644
#
_cell.length_a   1.000
_cell.length_b   1.000
_cell.length_c   1.000
_cell.angle_alpha   90.00
_cell.angle_beta   90.00
_cell.angle_gamma   90.00
#
_symmetry.space_group_name_H-M   'P 1'
#
loop_
_entity.id
_entity.type
_entity.pdbx_description
1 polymer ?
#
loop_
_entity_poly.entity_id
_entity_poly.type
_entity_poly.pdbx_seq_one_letter_code
_entity_poly.pdbx_strand_id
1 'polypeptide(L)'
;MKKGFLMLMAAIFLAFGCDKNKTTPQPKPDEKDGITNLSANGTANSYMVPKAGKYKFDATVMGNGVSTRGINAQTLTPATAELLWQDTKGVVSGIEIKDNTIVFDAGEAEGNAVIAAKDASGKVIWSWHIWRTAYNPADNASAHEFNGVVWMTRNLGAKSDTWDEIGTAKGLMYQWGRKDPFPSLDGWTDNGNFTVFN
;
A
#
# COMPACT_ATOMS: atom_id res chain seq x y z
N MET A 1 -47.30 -30.08 -43.81
CA MET A 1 -46.92 -30.27 -42.41
C MET A 1 -45.53 -29.65 -42.19
N LYS A 2 -45.48 -28.43 -41.66
CA LYS A 2 -44.20 -27.75 -41.37
C LYS A 2 -44.02 -27.75 -39.84
N LYS A 3 -43.01 -28.46 -39.34
CA LYS A 3 -42.67 -28.48 -37.91
C LYS A 3 -41.84 -27.22 -37.59
N GLY A 4 -42.43 -26.34 -36.81
CA GLY A 4 -41.72 -25.19 -36.25
C GLY A 4 -40.78 -25.62 -35.13
N PHE A 5 -39.53 -25.25 -35.23
CA PHE A 5 -38.49 -25.47 -34.21
C PHE A 5 -38.51 -24.24 -33.29
N LEU A 6 -39.01 -24.41 -32.08
CA LEU A 6 -39.02 -23.36 -31.06
C LEU A 6 -37.67 -23.35 -30.36
N MET A 7 -36.85 -22.34 -30.65
CA MET A 7 -35.54 -22.14 -30.03
C MET A 7 -35.73 -21.41 -28.69
N LEU A 8 -35.60 -22.12 -27.59
CA LEU A 8 -35.68 -21.60 -26.23
C LEU A 8 -34.32 -20.94 -25.91
N MET A 9 -34.23 -19.62 -25.98
CA MET A 9 -33.07 -18.89 -25.47
C MET A 9 -33.14 -18.85 -23.94
N ALA A 10 -32.34 -19.65 -23.27
CA ALA A 10 -32.08 -19.53 -21.85
C ALA A 10 -31.11 -18.38 -21.61
N ALA A 11 -31.62 -17.26 -21.13
CA ALA A 11 -30.79 -16.15 -20.63
C ALA A 11 -30.17 -16.57 -19.29
N ILE A 12 -28.89 -16.90 -19.31
CA ILE A 12 -28.10 -17.12 -18.09
C ILE A 12 -27.82 -15.74 -17.48
N PHE A 13 -28.59 -15.34 -16.50
CA PHE A 13 -28.23 -14.23 -15.60
C PHE A 13 -27.10 -14.70 -14.70
N LEU A 14 -25.86 -14.33 -15.02
CA LEU A 14 -24.77 -14.38 -14.07
C LEU A 14 -24.99 -13.28 -13.04
N ALA A 15 -25.65 -13.63 -11.94
CA ALA A 15 -25.69 -12.80 -10.75
C ALA A 15 -24.25 -12.78 -10.17
N PHE A 16 -23.50 -11.72 -10.43
CA PHE A 16 -22.32 -11.42 -9.64
C PHE A 16 -22.79 -11.03 -8.23
N GLY A 17 -22.96 -12.02 -7.39
CA GLY A 17 -23.14 -11.82 -5.96
C GLY A 17 -21.86 -11.23 -5.41
N CYS A 18 -21.92 -10.00 -4.95
CA CYS A 18 -20.86 -9.41 -4.12
C CYS A 18 -20.87 -10.18 -2.80
N ASP A 19 -19.92 -11.10 -2.63
CA ASP A 19 -19.78 -11.88 -1.41
C ASP A 19 -19.31 -10.97 -0.29
N LYS A 20 -20.21 -10.60 0.61
CA LYS A 20 -20.00 -9.65 1.73
C LYS A 20 -18.99 -10.15 2.78
N ASN A 21 -18.42 -11.36 2.60
CA ASN A 21 -17.47 -11.99 3.53
C ASN A 21 -16.06 -12.20 2.98
N LYS A 22 -15.68 -11.53 1.90
CA LYS A 22 -14.26 -11.54 1.50
C LYS A 22 -13.46 -10.59 2.39
N THR A 23 -13.06 -11.07 3.56
CA THR A 23 -11.86 -10.58 4.24
C THR A 23 -10.71 -10.67 3.24
N THR A 24 -10.13 -9.54 2.87
CA THR A 24 -8.89 -9.53 2.06
C THR A 24 -7.85 -10.34 2.84
N PRO A 25 -7.32 -11.45 2.27
CA PRO A 25 -6.36 -12.27 3.00
C PRO A 25 -5.15 -11.41 3.37
N GLN A 26 -4.83 -11.35 4.66
CA GLN A 26 -3.57 -10.77 5.10
C GLN A 26 -2.41 -11.57 4.47
N PRO A 27 -1.37 -10.90 3.95
CA PRO A 27 -0.21 -11.59 3.42
C PRO A 27 0.37 -12.53 4.49
N LYS A 28 0.56 -13.80 4.13
CA LYS A 28 1.21 -14.79 5.01
C LYS A 28 2.72 -14.79 4.73
N PRO A 29 3.56 -15.08 5.73
CA PRO A 29 4.97 -15.35 5.47
C PRO A 29 5.12 -16.48 4.46
N ASP A 30 6.08 -16.36 3.54
CA ASP A 30 6.47 -17.48 2.69
C ASP A 30 7.00 -18.59 3.60
N GLU A 31 6.50 -19.80 3.46
CA GLU A 31 6.89 -20.96 4.29
C GLU A 31 8.40 -21.27 4.21
N LYS A 32 9.06 -20.79 3.15
CA LYS A 32 10.45 -21.10 2.83
C LYS A 32 11.47 -20.16 3.50
N ASP A 33 11.17 -18.89 3.73
CA ASP A 33 12.12 -17.90 4.23
C ASP A 33 11.61 -17.07 5.43
N GLY A 34 10.37 -17.26 5.83
CA GLY A 34 9.75 -16.51 6.93
C GLY A 34 9.50 -15.03 6.62
N ILE A 35 9.70 -14.60 5.37
CA ILE A 35 9.52 -13.22 4.93
C ILE A 35 8.11 -13.03 4.36
N THR A 36 7.35 -12.07 4.88
CA THR A 36 6.01 -11.76 4.37
C THR A 36 6.09 -11.04 3.04
N ASN A 37 5.49 -11.61 1.98
CA ASN A 37 5.44 -11.00 0.66
C ASN A 37 4.21 -10.10 0.52
N LEU A 38 4.42 -8.78 0.51
CA LEU A 38 3.35 -7.77 0.39
C LEU A 38 2.75 -7.71 -1.02
N SER A 39 3.48 -8.16 -2.03
CA SER A 39 3.01 -8.19 -3.43
C SER A 39 2.45 -9.54 -3.86
N ALA A 40 2.23 -10.49 -2.94
CA ALA A 40 1.72 -11.83 -3.26
C ALA A 40 0.34 -11.81 -3.96
N ASN A 41 -0.47 -10.79 -3.69
CA ASN A 41 -1.81 -10.59 -4.29
C ASN A 41 -1.85 -9.47 -5.33
N GLY A 42 -0.69 -9.04 -5.80
CA GLY A 42 -0.52 -7.94 -6.75
C GLY A 42 0.34 -6.81 -6.20
N THR A 43 0.85 -5.98 -7.10
CA THR A 43 1.73 -4.86 -6.78
C THR A 43 0.94 -3.57 -6.55
N ALA A 44 1.51 -2.65 -5.77
CA ALA A 44 0.91 -1.35 -5.46
C ALA A 44 2.00 -0.28 -5.24
N ASN A 45 1.61 0.99 -5.13
CA ASN A 45 2.51 2.08 -4.72
C ASN A 45 2.61 2.23 -3.19
N SER A 46 1.69 1.60 -2.45
CA SER A 46 1.62 1.69 -0.99
C SER A 46 1.26 0.34 -0.40
N TYR A 47 1.93 -0.02 0.68
CA TYR A 47 1.69 -1.26 1.41
C TYR A 47 1.43 -0.97 2.88
N MET A 48 0.39 -1.61 3.42
CA MET A 48 0.15 -1.63 4.86
C MET A 48 0.91 -2.79 5.50
N VAL A 49 1.58 -2.49 6.61
CA VAL A 49 2.39 -3.46 7.37
C VAL A 49 1.83 -3.54 8.79
N PRO A 50 1.14 -4.65 9.15
CA PRO A 50 0.34 -4.69 10.37
C PRO A 50 1.15 -4.87 11.66
N LYS A 51 2.37 -5.41 11.59
CA LYS A 51 3.20 -5.71 12.76
C LYS A 51 4.69 -5.66 12.41
N ALA A 52 5.53 -5.65 13.42
CA ALA A 52 6.96 -5.83 13.25
C ALA A 52 7.29 -7.18 12.61
N GLY A 53 8.35 -7.22 11.81
CA GLY A 53 8.78 -8.42 11.10
C GLY A 53 9.53 -8.11 9.81
N LYS A 54 9.90 -9.16 9.10
CA LYS A 54 10.59 -9.05 7.81
C LYS A 54 9.60 -9.15 6.66
N TYR A 55 9.71 -8.21 5.73
CA TYR A 55 8.78 -8.05 4.60
C TYR A 55 9.55 -7.91 3.30
N LYS A 56 8.88 -8.27 2.20
CA LYS A 56 9.37 -8.05 0.84
C LYS A 56 8.23 -7.67 -0.11
N PHE A 57 8.57 -6.98 -1.21
CA PHE A 57 7.66 -6.74 -2.32
C PHE A 57 8.43 -6.64 -3.63
N ASP A 58 7.74 -6.91 -4.74
CA ASP A 58 8.28 -6.83 -6.09
C ASP A 58 8.67 -5.38 -6.43
N ALA A 59 9.94 -5.15 -6.72
CA ALA A 59 10.50 -3.85 -7.09
C ALA A 59 10.62 -3.63 -8.60
N THR A 60 10.14 -4.56 -9.41
CA THR A 60 10.22 -4.48 -10.88
C THR A 60 8.99 -3.84 -11.52
N VAL A 61 7.93 -3.58 -10.75
CA VAL A 61 6.64 -3.12 -11.24
C VAL A 61 6.29 -1.74 -10.70
N MET A 62 5.95 -0.80 -11.58
CA MET A 62 5.39 0.51 -11.20
C MET A 62 3.92 0.35 -10.78
N GLY A 63 3.61 0.73 -9.54
CA GLY A 63 2.25 0.67 -9.03
C GLY A 63 1.65 -0.72 -9.13
N ASN A 64 0.49 -0.83 -9.75
CA ASN A 64 -0.21 -2.10 -9.98
C ASN A 64 0.13 -2.75 -11.34
N GLY A 65 1.11 -2.23 -12.07
CA GLY A 65 1.51 -2.75 -13.38
C GLY A 65 0.54 -2.44 -14.52
N VAL A 66 -0.52 -1.67 -14.28
CA VAL A 66 -1.54 -1.35 -15.29
C VAL A 66 -1.34 0.05 -15.85
N SER A 67 -1.26 0.16 -17.17
CA SER A 67 -1.25 1.46 -17.85
C SER A 67 -2.61 2.15 -17.71
N THR A 68 -2.56 3.44 -17.38
CA THR A 68 -3.75 4.29 -17.28
C THR A 68 -3.57 5.51 -18.18
N ARG A 69 -4.64 6.33 -18.31
CA ARG A 69 -4.59 7.54 -19.13
C ARG A 69 -3.44 8.46 -18.70
N GLY A 70 -2.47 8.65 -19.59
CA GLY A 70 -1.31 9.52 -19.37
C GLY A 70 -0.16 8.88 -18.57
N ILE A 71 -0.30 7.63 -18.11
CA ILE A 71 0.74 6.90 -17.40
C ILE A 71 0.87 5.52 -18.01
N ASN A 72 2.04 5.22 -18.56
CA ASN A 72 2.35 3.90 -19.08
C ASN A 72 3.07 3.09 -18.00
N ALA A 73 2.56 1.90 -17.70
CA ALA A 73 3.26 0.95 -16.85
C ALA A 73 4.61 0.59 -17.50
N GLN A 74 5.65 0.59 -16.66
CA GLN A 74 7.01 0.24 -17.07
C GLN A 74 7.56 -0.83 -16.15
N THR A 75 8.36 -1.72 -16.71
CA THR A 75 9.19 -2.64 -15.92
C THR A 75 10.42 -1.89 -15.43
N LEU A 76 10.70 -2.03 -14.14
CA LEU A 76 11.85 -1.41 -13.48
C LEU A 76 13.01 -2.39 -13.40
N THR A 77 14.23 -1.87 -13.39
CA THR A 77 15.46 -2.65 -13.18
C THR A 77 16.19 -2.07 -11.95
N PRO A 78 15.77 -2.46 -10.74
CA PRO A 78 16.36 -1.96 -9.52
C PRO A 78 17.76 -2.54 -9.30
N ALA A 79 18.72 -1.70 -8.95
CA ALA A 79 20.07 -2.10 -8.57
C ALA A 79 20.29 -1.99 -7.05
N THR A 80 19.75 -0.93 -6.43
CA THR A 80 19.82 -0.69 -4.99
C THR A 80 18.51 -0.13 -4.48
N ALA A 81 18.31 -0.18 -3.16
CA ALA A 81 17.18 0.46 -2.49
C ALA A 81 17.66 1.28 -1.30
N GLU A 82 16.92 2.33 -0.97
CA GLU A 82 17.22 3.20 0.17
C GLU A 82 15.95 3.73 0.82
N LEU A 83 16.07 4.12 2.08
CA LEU A 83 15.07 4.90 2.79
C LEU A 83 15.16 6.36 2.31
N LEU A 84 14.06 6.92 1.79
CA LEU A 84 13.99 8.34 1.50
C LEU A 84 13.67 9.14 2.76
N TRP A 85 12.68 8.67 3.53
CA TRP A 85 12.31 9.25 4.81
C TRP A 85 11.39 8.29 5.59
N GLN A 86 11.33 8.50 6.91
CA GLN A 86 10.29 7.95 7.79
C GLN A 86 9.88 9.02 8.81
N ASP A 87 8.60 9.06 9.16
CA ASP A 87 8.03 10.04 10.09
C ASP A 87 8.22 9.66 11.57
N THR A 88 8.56 8.43 11.82
CA THR A 88 8.85 7.89 13.15
C THR A 88 10.10 7.03 13.04
N LYS A 89 11.06 7.24 13.93
CA LYS A 89 12.30 6.47 13.94
C LYS A 89 12.04 4.99 14.16
N GLY A 90 12.59 4.14 13.29
CA GLY A 90 12.49 2.69 13.41
C GLY A 90 11.22 2.09 12.83
N VAL A 91 10.47 2.84 11.99
CA VAL A 91 9.36 2.27 11.20
C VAL A 91 9.89 1.19 10.25
N VAL A 92 10.98 1.50 9.54
CA VAL A 92 11.68 0.54 8.66
C VAL A 92 13.18 0.63 8.82
N SER A 93 13.86 -0.48 8.56
CA SER A 93 15.33 -0.61 8.55
C SER A 93 15.75 -1.79 7.68
N GLY A 94 17.07 -2.04 7.53
CA GLY A 94 17.59 -3.22 6.84
C GLY A 94 17.14 -3.35 5.39
N ILE A 95 17.02 -2.21 4.68
CA ILE A 95 16.49 -2.16 3.32
C ILE A 95 17.55 -2.65 2.33
N GLU A 96 17.20 -3.64 1.52
CA GLU A 96 18.07 -4.20 0.49
C GLU A 96 17.29 -4.66 -0.75
N ILE A 97 17.97 -4.78 -1.90
CA ILE A 97 17.46 -5.48 -3.08
C ILE A 97 17.95 -6.93 -3.04
N LYS A 98 17.02 -7.87 -3.14
CA LYS A 98 17.31 -9.29 -3.25
C LYS A 98 16.33 -9.91 -4.26
N ASP A 99 16.87 -10.58 -5.28
CA ASP A 99 16.08 -11.25 -6.32
C ASP A 99 14.96 -10.35 -6.91
N ASN A 100 15.31 -9.10 -7.27
CA ASN A 100 14.39 -8.08 -7.79
C ASN A 100 13.27 -7.66 -6.82
N THR A 101 13.36 -8.04 -5.56
CA THR A 101 12.45 -7.56 -4.50
C THR A 101 13.16 -6.58 -3.58
N ILE A 102 12.43 -5.63 -3.04
CA ILE A 102 12.87 -4.88 -1.87
C ILE A 102 12.53 -5.71 -0.65
N VAL A 103 13.56 -6.03 0.15
CA VAL A 103 13.44 -6.67 1.47
C VAL A 103 13.73 -5.62 2.53
N PHE A 104 12.96 -5.63 3.62
CA PHE A 104 13.16 -4.70 4.74
C PHE A 104 12.63 -5.27 6.05
N ASP A 105 13.11 -4.71 7.14
CA ASP A 105 12.61 -4.98 8.49
C ASP A 105 11.64 -3.86 8.90
N ALA A 106 10.41 -4.20 9.24
CA ALA A 106 9.46 -3.31 9.90
C ALA A 106 9.61 -3.41 11.41
N GLY A 107 9.74 -2.25 12.06
CA GLY A 107 9.90 -2.16 13.51
C GLY A 107 8.57 -2.17 14.27
N GLU A 108 8.67 -2.05 15.61
CA GLU A 108 7.50 -1.95 16.49
C GLU A 108 6.80 -0.59 16.37
N ALA A 109 7.53 0.46 16.03
CA ALA A 109 6.98 1.80 15.90
C ALA A 109 5.98 1.90 14.75
N GLU A 110 4.78 2.41 15.02
CA GLU A 110 3.81 2.78 13.98
C GLU A 110 4.22 4.09 13.32
N GLY A 111 3.96 4.20 12.02
CA GLY A 111 4.29 5.38 11.23
C GLY A 111 4.39 5.08 9.75
N ASN A 112 5.00 6.01 9.05
CA ASN A 112 5.10 6.01 7.60
C ASN A 112 6.56 6.10 7.17
N ALA A 113 6.87 5.41 6.07
CA ALA A 113 8.18 5.48 5.42
C ALA A 113 8.01 5.48 3.90
N VAL A 114 8.96 6.06 3.21
CA VAL A 114 9.08 5.94 1.74
C VAL A 114 10.43 5.32 1.42
N ILE A 115 10.36 4.18 0.73
CA ILE A 115 11.52 3.43 0.24
C ILE A 115 11.63 3.66 -1.27
N ALA A 116 12.83 3.95 -1.77
CA ALA A 116 13.10 4.09 -3.20
C ALA A 116 13.97 2.96 -3.72
N ALA A 117 13.73 2.58 -4.98
CA ALA A 117 14.68 1.82 -5.78
C ALA A 117 15.47 2.77 -6.69
N LYS A 118 16.76 2.46 -6.84
CA LYS A 118 17.68 3.15 -7.76
C LYS A 118 18.20 2.20 -8.83
N ASP A 119 18.46 2.74 -9.99
CA ASP A 119 19.19 2.03 -11.05
C ASP A 119 20.69 1.93 -10.77
N ALA A 120 21.44 1.31 -11.67
CA ALA A 120 22.89 1.16 -11.55
C ALA A 120 23.67 2.48 -11.57
N SER A 121 23.06 3.58 -12.04
CA SER A 121 23.64 4.93 -12.01
C SER A 121 23.38 5.67 -10.70
N GLY A 122 22.61 5.08 -9.79
CA GLY A 122 22.20 5.70 -8.53
C GLY A 122 20.99 6.63 -8.64
N LYS A 123 20.33 6.68 -9.81
CA LYS A 123 19.12 7.48 -10.01
C LYS A 123 17.90 6.74 -9.45
N VAL A 124 17.06 7.44 -8.68
CA VAL A 124 15.77 6.92 -8.24
C VAL A 124 14.89 6.63 -9.47
N ILE A 125 14.46 5.38 -9.59
CA ILE A 125 13.58 4.91 -10.67
C ILE A 125 12.13 4.75 -10.22
N TRP A 126 11.90 4.45 -8.94
CA TRP A 126 10.58 4.40 -8.33
C TRP A 126 10.67 4.45 -6.83
N SER A 127 9.52 4.65 -6.15
CA SER A 127 9.41 4.66 -4.69
C SER A 127 8.07 4.11 -4.25
N TRP A 128 8.03 3.60 -3.01
CA TRP A 128 6.85 2.99 -2.39
C TRP A 128 6.65 3.56 -1.00
N HIS A 129 5.39 3.80 -0.65
CA HIS A 129 4.99 4.17 0.69
C HIS A 129 4.73 2.92 1.53
N ILE A 130 5.31 2.85 2.71
CA ILE A 130 5.08 1.81 3.71
C ILE A 130 4.34 2.46 4.88
N TRP A 131 3.16 1.95 5.18
CA TRP A 131 2.37 2.35 6.34
C TRP A 131 2.40 1.23 7.37
N ARG A 132 3.27 1.38 8.39
CA ARG A 132 3.33 0.47 9.54
C ARG A 132 2.21 0.86 10.51
N THR A 133 1.19 0.03 10.61
CA THR A 133 0.03 0.30 11.46
C THR A 133 -0.70 -0.99 11.82
N ALA A 134 -1.19 -1.09 13.05
CA ALA A 134 -2.09 -2.16 13.46
C ALA A 134 -3.52 -1.97 12.92
N TYR A 135 -3.83 -0.80 12.34
CA TYR A 135 -5.11 -0.52 11.71
C TYR A 135 -5.41 -1.51 10.57
N ASN A 136 -6.59 -2.11 10.61
CA ASN A 136 -7.05 -3.03 9.56
C ASN A 136 -8.35 -2.50 8.95
N PRO A 137 -8.33 -1.95 7.72
CA PRO A 137 -9.54 -1.42 7.08
C PRO A 137 -10.57 -2.50 6.73
N ALA A 138 -10.20 -3.78 6.76
CA ALA A 138 -11.13 -4.89 6.56
C ALA A 138 -11.88 -5.29 7.85
N ASP A 139 -11.49 -4.75 9.00
CA ASP A 139 -12.19 -4.95 10.25
C ASP A 139 -13.44 -4.06 10.29
N ASN A 140 -14.61 -4.65 10.59
CA ASN A 140 -15.88 -3.91 10.69
C ASN A 140 -15.85 -2.78 11.73
N ALA A 141 -15.01 -2.88 12.77
CA ALA A 141 -14.80 -1.81 13.74
C ALA A 141 -13.98 -0.65 13.17
N SER A 142 -13.24 -0.86 12.09
CA SER A 142 -12.33 0.09 11.46
C SER A 142 -12.84 0.63 10.12
N ALA A 143 -14.10 0.37 9.78
CA ALA A 143 -14.71 0.80 8.52
C ALA A 143 -16.17 1.18 8.71
N HIS A 144 -16.63 2.17 7.98
CA HIS A 144 -18.03 2.56 7.90
C HIS A 144 -18.61 2.27 6.52
N GLU A 145 -19.72 1.56 6.47
CA GLU A 145 -20.48 1.39 5.23
C GLU A 145 -21.48 2.55 5.09
N PHE A 146 -21.39 3.26 3.97
CA PHE A 146 -22.34 4.29 3.59
C PHE A 146 -22.70 4.15 2.11
N ASN A 147 -23.98 4.00 1.79
CA ASN A 147 -24.49 3.80 0.43
C ASN A 147 -23.79 2.68 -0.35
N GLY A 148 -23.51 1.55 0.30
CA GLY A 148 -22.83 0.39 -0.32
C GLY A 148 -21.33 0.58 -0.54
N VAL A 149 -20.76 1.67 -0.07
CA VAL A 149 -19.31 1.93 -0.11
C VAL A 149 -18.73 1.82 1.29
N VAL A 150 -17.65 1.08 1.41
CA VAL A 150 -16.92 0.94 2.68
C VAL A 150 -15.85 2.01 2.76
N TRP A 151 -15.91 2.82 3.81
CA TRP A 151 -14.97 3.92 4.09
C TRP A 151 -14.05 3.58 5.24
N MET A 152 -12.79 3.90 5.10
CA MET A 152 -11.83 3.83 6.21
C MET A 152 -12.18 4.88 7.27
N THR A 153 -12.00 4.54 8.56
CA THR A 153 -12.16 5.49 9.67
C THR A 153 -10.95 6.41 9.82
N ARG A 154 -9.85 6.12 9.14
CA ARG A 154 -8.59 6.87 9.22
C ARG A 154 -8.20 7.48 7.88
N ASN A 155 -7.58 8.65 7.91
CA ASN A 155 -6.85 9.18 6.79
C ASN A 155 -5.64 8.29 6.46
N LEU A 156 -5.22 8.26 5.19
CA LEU A 156 -4.03 7.48 4.78
C LEU A 156 -2.80 7.93 5.59
N GLY A 157 -2.14 6.96 6.21
CA GLY A 157 -0.96 7.20 7.03
C GLY A 157 -1.24 7.71 8.44
N ALA A 158 -2.51 7.87 8.86
CA ALA A 158 -2.84 8.32 10.21
C ALA A 158 -2.55 7.23 11.25
N LYS A 159 -2.04 7.62 12.41
CA LYS A 159 -1.80 6.73 13.57
C LYS A 159 -3.05 6.55 14.43
N SER A 160 -3.99 7.50 14.37
CA SER A 160 -5.22 7.50 15.15
C SER A 160 -6.41 7.96 14.28
N ASP A 161 -7.63 7.69 14.73
CA ASP A 161 -8.89 8.26 14.25
C ASP A 161 -9.58 9.10 15.33
N THR A 162 -8.93 9.33 16.45
CA THR A 162 -9.45 10.06 17.59
C THR A 162 -9.30 11.56 17.38
N TRP A 163 -10.42 12.30 17.47
CA TRP A 163 -10.43 13.74 17.24
C TRP A 163 -9.56 14.51 18.23
N ASP A 164 -9.47 14.06 19.47
CA ASP A 164 -8.64 14.69 20.51
C ASP A 164 -7.13 14.54 20.26
N GLU A 165 -6.78 13.63 19.36
CA GLU A 165 -5.41 13.38 18.89
C GLU A 165 -5.22 13.89 17.45
N ILE A 166 -5.71 15.10 17.16
CA ILE A 166 -5.75 15.64 15.80
C ILE A 166 -4.39 15.61 15.10
N GLY A 167 -3.30 15.73 15.85
CA GLY A 167 -1.95 15.58 15.35
C GLY A 167 -1.73 14.23 14.67
N THR A 168 -2.08 13.15 15.32
CA THR A 168 -1.89 11.77 14.84
C THR A 168 -3.00 11.32 13.89
N ALA A 169 -4.14 12.01 13.86
CA ALA A 169 -5.29 11.69 13.01
C ALA A 169 -5.24 12.31 11.60
N LYS A 170 -4.36 13.29 11.37
CA LYS A 170 -4.29 13.99 10.06
C LYS A 170 -3.84 13.09 8.92
N GLY A 171 -2.97 12.12 9.18
CA GLY A 171 -2.36 11.28 8.17
C GLY A 171 -1.33 12.02 7.32
N LEU A 172 -1.06 11.51 6.15
CA LEU A 172 -0.07 12.06 5.22
C LEU A 172 -0.66 13.17 4.36
N MET A 173 0.21 14.06 3.91
CA MET A 173 -0.14 15.13 2.99
C MET A 173 0.18 14.71 1.55
N TYR A 174 -0.74 15.02 0.63
CA TYR A 174 -0.60 14.73 -0.79
C TYR A 174 -0.65 16.02 -1.61
N GLN A 175 0.19 16.11 -2.61
CA GLN A 175 0.19 17.20 -3.58
C GLN A 175 -0.32 16.69 -4.93
N TRP A 176 -1.18 17.47 -5.59
CA TRP A 176 -1.66 17.15 -6.92
C TRP A 176 -0.49 16.93 -7.89
N GLY A 177 -0.55 15.83 -8.65
CA GLY A 177 0.47 15.46 -9.63
C GLY A 177 1.75 14.84 -9.04
N ARG A 178 1.82 14.67 -7.71
CA ARG A 178 2.92 13.99 -7.05
C ARG A 178 2.48 12.63 -6.50
N LYS A 179 3.26 11.60 -6.76
CA LYS A 179 2.98 10.23 -6.31
C LYS A 179 3.29 10.03 -4.81
N ASP A 180 4.45 10.52 -4.37
CA ASP A 180 4.90 10.29 -3.00
C ASP A 180 4.27 11.28 -2.04
N PRO A 181 3.79 10.80 -0.88
CA PRO A 181 3.27 11.67 0.16
C PRO A 181 4.39 12.46 0.85
N PHE A 182 3.98 13.52 1.54
CA PHE A 182 4.78 14.21 2.53
C PHE A 182 4.41 13.75 3.95
N PRO A 183 5.35 13.82 4.91
CA PRO A 183 5.04 13.61 6.32
C PRO A 183 3.90 14.51 6.78
N SER A 184 3.16 14.06 7.80
CA SER A 184 2.07 14.85 8.37
C SER A 184 2.60 16.12 9.07
N LEU A 185 1.66 17.04 9.34
CA LEU A 185 1.98 18.30 10.04
C LEU A 185 2.42 18.12 11.50
N ASP A 186 2.37 16.92 12.05
CA ASP A 186 2.80 16.66 13.43
C ASP A 186 4.30 16.84 13.63
N GLY A 187 5.07 16.66 12.56
CA GLY A 187 6.48 16.99 12.52
C GLY A 187 6.78 18.41 12.05
N TRP A 188 5.74 19.24 11.83
CA TRP A 188 5.92 20.61 11.40
C TRP A 188 6.41 21.47 12.56
N THR A 189 7.61 22.02 12.44
CA THR A 189 8.13 23.01 13.37
C THR A 189 7.60 24.39 13.01
N ASP A 190 7.67 25.36 13.94
CA ASP A 190 7.29 26.76 13.70
C ASP A 190 8.01 27.41 12.51
N ASN A 191 9.11 26.82 12.05
CA ASN A 191 9.88 27.24 10.88
C ASN A 191 9.45 26.53 9.58
N GLY A 192 8.39 25.75 9.58
CA GLY A 192 7.89 25.03 8.41
C GLY A 192 8.70 23.79 8.01
N ASN A 193 9.60 23.32 8.86
CA ASN A 193 10.38 22.11 8.63
C ASN A 193 9.67 20.87 9.20
N PHE A 194 9.82 19.74 8.51
CA PHE A 194 9.36 18.44 9.00
C PHE A 194 10.48 17.76 9.78
N THR A 195 10.13 17.03 10.83
CA THR A 195 11.06 16.06 11.43
C THR A 195 10.89 14.74 10.70
N VAL A 196 11.91 14.32 9.99
CA VAL A 196 12.01 13.01 9.35
C VAL A 196 13.32 12.34 9.72
N PHE A 197 13.35 11.03 9.62
CA PHE A 197 14.52 10.21 9.92
C PHE A 197 14.92 9.43 8.65
N ASN A 198 16.21 9.40 8.38
CA ASN A 198 16.83 8.65 7.27
C ASN A 198 17.63 7.49 7.85
#